data_e7279aa3ceb372c85da3ccbacf51675c
#
_entry.id   e7279aa3ceb372c85da3ccbacf51675c
#
_cell.length_a   1.000
_cell.length_b   1.000
_cell.length_c   1.000
_cell.angle_alpha   90.00
_cell.angle_beta   90.00
_cell.angle_gamma   90.00
#
_symmetry.space_group_name_H-M   'P 1'
#
loop_
_entity.id
_entity.type
_entity.pdbx_description
1 polymer ?
#
loop_
_entity_poly.entity_id
_entity_poly.type
_entity_poly.pdbx_seq_one_letter_code
_entity_poly.pdbx_strand_id
1 'polypeptide(L)'
;MKLLTKKDVSPICKNIADEFEGWSYTNSTFKKDIENHSTIYINPLWAMQLSAQPTVVLTNKKVNRLSKILFNETNCWISLKDILAPNATLPTHTYQKLVYTLQEAEDYIRDFFTRGLVIIDNYYNYLDESELLDNMPIDLEGNVGVGYCLSRIIRHDFETARKYANDEIKTIQPKHPWVEQIKSSLPIFEEKYQKTGSVL
;
A
#
# COMPACT_ATOMS: atom_id res chain seq x y z
N MET A 1 16.26 -30.77 -12.44
CA MET A 1 15.83 -30.31 -11.10
C MET A 1 14.43 -29.72 -11.26
N LYS A 2 13.48 -30.03 -10.38
CA LYS A 2 12.10 -29.52 -10.49
C LYS A 2 12.05 -28.17 -9.79
N LEU A 3 11.46 -27.17 -10.45
CA LEU A 3 11.22 -25.84 -9.88
C LEU A 3 10.22 -25.96 -8.71
N LEU A 4 10.49 -25.27 -7.60
CA LEU A 4 9.56 -25.18 -6.48
C LEU A 4 8.33 -24.36 -6.87
N THR A 5 7.19 -24.80 -6.38
CA THR A 5 5.92 -24.12 -6.56
C THR A 5 5.58 -23.26 -5.34
N LYS A 6 4.62 -22.37 -5.49
CA LYS A 6 4.04 -21.59 -4.38
C LYS A 6 3.59 -22.49 -3.21
N LYS A 7 3.06 -23.68 -3.50
CA LYS A 7 2.64 -24.64 -2.49
C LYS A 7 3.81 -25.18 -1.68
N ASP A 8 4.94 -25.41 -2.33
CA ASP A 8 6.14 -25.94 -1.68
C ASP A 8 6.77 -24.90 -0.74
N VAL A 9 6.72 -23.60 -1.08
CA VAL A 9 7.32 -22.53 -0.30
C VAL A 9 6.39 -21.89 0.76
N SER A 10 5.08 -22.11 0.67
CA SER A 10 4.12 -21.55 1.63
C SER A 10 4.39 -21.92 3.10
N PRO A 11 4.80 -23.15 3.44
CA PRO A 11 5.17 -23.49 4.81
C PRO A 11 6.37 -22.67 5.32
N ILE A 12 7.37 -22.44 4.47
CA ILE A 12 8.55 -21.62 4.79
C ILE A 12 8.11 -20.19 5.12
N CYS A 13 7.26 -19.59 4.28
CA CYS A 13 6.75 -18.25 4.53
C CYS A 13 5.97 -18.14 5.84
N LYS A 14 5.19 -19.17 6.20
CA LYS A 14 4.48 -19.22 7.48
C LYS A 14 5.45 -19.26 8.64
N ASN A 15 6.43 -20.16 8.60
CA ASN A 15 7.44 -20.27 9.65
C ASN A 15 8.19 -18.94 9.85
N ILE A 16 8.58 -18.29 8.75
CA ILE A 16 9.23 -16.96 8.83
C ILE A 16 8.30 -15.92 9.45
N ALA A 17 7.02 -15.88 9.07
CA ALA A 17 6.07 -14.93 9.65
C ALA A 17 5.91 -15.15 11.16
N ASP A 18 5.86 -16.41 11.61
CA ASP A 18 5.67 -16.78 13.01
C ASP A 18 6.88 -16.37 13.91
N GLU A 19 8.04 -16.10 13.32
CA GLU A 19 9.21 -15.57 14.06
C GLU A 19 9.10 -14.08 14.40
N PHE A 20 8.15 -13.35 13.79
CA PHE A 20 8.01 -11.91 13.93
C PHE A 20 6.64 -11.54 14.51
N GLU A 21 6.64 -10.82 15.62
CA GLU A 21 5.42 -10.46 16.34
C GLU A 21 4.40 -9.71 15.47
N GLY A 22 3.18 -10.22 15.48
CA GLY A 22 2.04 -9.63 14.76
C GLY A 22 2.02 -9.91 13.26
N TRP A 23 3.01 -10.61 12.71
CA TRP A 23 2.98 -11.02 11.32
C TRP A 23 2.29 -12.37 11.11
N SER A 24 1.70 -12.53 9.95
CA SER A 24 1.11 -13.77 9.47
C SER A 24 1.35 -13.92 7.96
N TYR A 25 1.27 -15.16 7.47
CA TYR A 25 1.33 -15.42 6.03
C TYR A 25 0.05 -16.07 5.55
N THR A 26 -0.73 -15.32 4.76
CA THR A 26 -2.02 -15.77 4.21
C THR A 26 -2.17 -15.28 2.77
N ASN A 27 -2.86 -16.05 1.94
CA ASN A 27 -3.09 -15.71 0.53
C ASN A 27 -1.81 -15.33 -0.23
N SER A 28 -0.70 -15.98 0.12
CA SER A 28 0.63 -15.75 -0.48
C SER A 28 1.27 -14.41 -0.19
N THR A 29 0.89 -13.79 0.90
CA THR A 29 1.36 -12.46 1.30
C THR A 29 1.64 -12.47 2.79
N PHE A 30 2.75 -11.88 3.21
CA PHE A 30 2.98 -11.51 4.60
C PHE A 30 2.07 -10.33 4.93
N LYS A 31 1.43 -10.41 6.10
CA LYS A 31 0.45 -9.44 6.55
C LYS A 31 0.67 -9.09 8.00
N LYS A 32 0.59 -7.79 8.32
CA LYS A 32 0.52 -7.28 9.68
C LYS A 32 -0.58 -6.24 9.79
N ASP A 33 -1.52 -6.43 10.72
CA ASP A 33 -2.50 -5.42 11.06
C ASP A 33 -1.89 -4.44 12.07
N ILE A 34 -2.02 -3.15 11.78
CA ILE A 34 -1.56 -2.05 12.63
C ILE A 34 -2.77 -1.54 13.39
N GLU A 35 -2.88 -1.93 14.65
CA GLU A 35 -4.02 -1.61 15.50
C GLU A 35 -5.35 -1.88 14.78
N ASN A 36 -6.24 -0.87 14.77
CA ASN A 36 -7.54 -0.97 14.12
C ASN A 36 -7.66 -0.15 12.83
N HIS A 37 -6.57 0.48 12.36
CA HIS A 37 -6.67 1.47 11.28
C HIS A 37 -6.01 1.06 9.96
N SER A 38 -4.95 0.27 9.99
CA SER A 38 -4.18 -0.02 8.77
C SER A 38 -3.73 -1.47 8.69
N THR A 39 -3.30 -1.90 7.52
CA THR A 39 -2.70 -3.21 7.29
C THR A 39 -1.52 -3.07 6.37
N ILE A 40 -0.40 -3.70 6.73
CA ILE A 40 0.80 -3.79 5.91
C ILE A 40 0.84 -5.15 5.24
N TYR A 41 1.26 -5.16 3.99
CA TYR A 41 1.49 -6.35 3.19
C TYR A 41 2.89 -6.33 2.60
N ILE A 42 3.60 -7.47 2.68
CA ILE A 42 4.83 -7.74 1.94
C ILE A 42 4.56 -8.94 1.04
N ASN A 43 4.66 -8.75 -0.26
CA ASN A 43 4.30 -9.79 -1.24
C ASN A 43 5.54 -10.40 -1.88
N PRO A 44 5.99 -11.61 -1.44
CA PRO A 44 7.21 -12.24 -1.96
C PRO A 44 6.99 -13.05 -3.23
N LEU A 45 5.76 -13.41 -3.54
CA LEU A 45 5.47 -14.39 -4.57
C LEU A 45 4.65 -13.83 -5.71
N TRP A 46 5.21 -13.90 -6.91
CA TRP A 46 4.48 -13.69 -8.15
C TRP A 46 4.45 -14.97 -8.96
N ALA A 47 3.26 -15.54 -9.12
CA ALA A 47 3.03 -16.79 -9.85
C ALA A 47 3.91 -17.94 -9.33
N MET A 48 4.88 -18.40 -10.12
CA MET A 48 5.81 -19.48 -9.76
C MET A 48 7.23 -18.97 -9.47
N GLN A 49 7.41 -17.67 -9.33
CA GLN A 49 8.72 -17.06 -9.17
C GLN A 49 8.71 -16.14 -7.97
N LEU A 50 9.84 -16.08 -7.26
CA LEU A 50 10.01 -15.16 -6.15
C LEU A 50 10.43 -13.77 -6.70
N SER A 51 9.77 -12.73 -6.23
CA SER A 51 10.14 -11.36 -6.57
C SER A 51 11.49 -11.00 -5.96
N ALA A 52 12.37 -10.33 -6.71
CA ALA A 52 13.66 -9.88 -6.22
C ALA A 52 13.57 -8.65 -5.31
N GLN A 53 12.49 -7.89 -5.42
CA GLN A 53 12.28 -6.70 -4.61
C GLN A 53 11.00 -6.83 -3.80
N PRO A 54 11.05 -6.53 -2.49
CA PRO A 54 9.85 -6.52 -1.68
C PRO A 54 8.92 -5.40 -2.16
N THR A 55 7.72 -5.79 -2.53
CA THR A 55 6.63 -4.84 -2.69
C THR A 55 5.96 -4.73 -1.33
N VAL A 56 6.18 -3.60 -0.68
CA VAL A 56 5.52 -3.27 0.57
C VAL A 56 4.34 -2.37 0.27
N VAL A 57 3.18 -2.79 0.73
CA VAL A 57 1.93 -2.08 0.52
C VAL A 57 1.27 -1.81 1.86
N LEU A 58 0.86 -0.57 2.06
CA LEU A 58 0.08 -0.15 3.21
C LEU A 58 -1.34 0.20 2.77
N THR A 59 -2.34 -0.25 3.53
CA THR A 59 -3.76 0.11 3.32
C THR A 59 -4.32 0.73 4.59
N ASN A 60 -5.17 1.76 4.46
CA ASN A 60 -5.90 2.33 5.58
C ASN A 60 -7.39 2.03 5.45
N LYS A 61 -8.03 1.61 6.57
CA LYS A 61 -9.44 1.16 6.58
C LYS A 61 -10.41 2.29 6.24
N LYS A 62 -10.14 3.52 6.70
CA LYS A 62 -11.03 4.68 6.40
C LYS A 62 -10.93 5.07 4.93
N VAL A 63 -9.69 5.09 4.38
CA VAL A 63 -9.48 5.34 2.95
C VAL A 63 -10.19 4.29 2.10
N ASN A 64 -10.02 3.01 2.43
CA ASN A 64 -10.69 1.93 1.71
C ASN A 64 -12.22 1.98 1.85
N ARG A 65 -12.75 2.36 3.02
CA ARG A 65 -14.19 2.53 3.21
C ARG A 65 -14.75 3.66 2.35
N LEU A 66 -14.06 4.81 2.30
CA LEU A 66 -14.45 5.93 1.48
C LEU A 66 -14.33 5.60 -0.02
N SER A 67 -13.28 4.90 -0.42
CA SER A 67 -13.10 4.39 -1.78
C SER A 67 -14.25 3.47 -2.19
N LYS A 68 -14.68 2.58 -1.30
CA LYS A 68 -15.82 1.70 -1.56
C LYS A 68 -17.12 2.46 -1.73
N ILE A 69 -17.33 3.51 -0.96
CA ILE A 69 -18.53 4.38 -1.09
C ILE A 69 -18.56 5.07 -2.46
N LEU A 70 -17.40 5.57 -2.90
CA LEU A 70 -17.31 6.35 -4.14
C LEU A 70 -17.25 5.48 -5.41
N PHE A 71 -16.47 4.40 -5.38
CA PHE A 71 -16.08 3.66 -6.58
C PHE A 71 -16.52 2.20 -6.56
N ASN A 72 -17.10 1.73 -5.44
CA ASN A 72 -17.35 0.31 -5.16
C ASN A 72 -16.05 -0.54 -5.16
N GLU A 73 -14.90 0.08 -4.88
CA GLU A 73 -13.58 -0.53 -4.86
C GLU A 73 -12.90 -0.34 -3.51
N THR A 74 -12.13 -1.34 -3.07
CA THR A 74 -11.45 -1.31 -1.76
C THR A 74 -9.93 -1.27 -1.89
N ASN A 75 -9.39 -1.02 -3.07
CA ASN A 75 -7.97 -1.20 -3.37
C ASN A 75 -7.20 0.13 -3.46
N CYS A 76 -7.37 1.01 -2.48
CA CYS A 76 -6.47 2.15 -2.34
C CYS A 76 -5.24 1.73 -1.55
N TRP A 77 -4.14 1.51 -2.26
CA TRP A 77 -2.87 1.03 -1.73
C TRP A 77 -1.83 2.15 -1.75
N ILE A 78 -0.98 2.15 -0.74
CA ILE A 78 0.23 2.96 -0.72
C ILE A 78 1.39 2.01 -0.93
N SER A 79 2.07 2.10 -2.06
CA SER A 79 3.29 1.33 -2.30
C SER A 79 4.48 2.08 -1.68
N LEU A 80 5.14 1.46 -0.71
CA LEU A 80 6.25 2.10 -0.01
C LEU A 80 7.57 2.07 -0.78
N LYS A 81 7.71 1.21 -1.79
CA LYS A 81 8.94 1.12 -2.59
C LYS A 81 9.33 2.45 -3.25
N ASP A 82 8.33 3.22 -3.68
CA ASP A 82 8.55 4.45 -4.44
C ASP A 82 8.95 5.63 -3.54
N ILE A 83 8.73 5.51 -2.23
CA ILE A 83 9.02 6.55 -1.24
C ILE A 83 10.48 6.51 -0.80
N LEU A 84 11.04 5.31 -0.71
CA LEU A 84 12.40 5.11 -0.16
C LEU A 84 13.52 5.39 -1.16
N ALA A 85 13.21 5.46 -2.42
CA ALA A 85 14.20 5.67 -3.45
C ALA A 85 13.71 6.61 -4.54
N PRO A 86 13.34 7.86 -4.20
CA PRO A 86 12.87 8.82 -5.21
C PRO A 86 13.90 9.08 -6.31
N ASN A 87 15.17 8.72 -6.10
CA ASN A 87 16.27 8.87 -7.07
C ASN A 87 16.95 7.53 -7.39
N ALA A 88 16.52 6.41 -6.83
CA ALA A 88 17.06 5.13 -7.25
C ALA A 88 16.43 4.79 -8.60
N THR A 89 17.24 4.79 -9.64
CA THR A 89 16.99 4.08 -10.88
C THR A 89 16.93 2.58 -10.57
N LEU A 90 15.87 2.18 -9.84
CA LEU A 90 15.58 0.77 -9.66
C LEU A 90 15.26 0.23 -11.04
N PRO A 91 15.92 -0.86 -11.47
CA PRO A 91 15.57 -1.48 -12.75
C PRO A 91 14.07 -1.74 -12.72
N THR A 92 13.37 -1.24 -13.72
CA THR A 92 11.92 -1.41 -13.90
C THR A 92 11.51 -2.87 -14.08
N HIS A 93 12.48 -3.78 -14.10
CA HIS A 93 12.25 -5.22 -14.18
C HIS A 93 12.37 -5.83 -12.79
N THR A 94 11.27 -6.31 -12.27
CA THR A 94 11.23 -7.25 -11.15
C THR A 94 12.11 -8.44 -11.51
N TYR A 95 13.31 -8.49 -10.97
CA TYR A 95 14.13 -9.70 -11.09
C TYR A 95 13.39 -10.81 -10.37
N GLN A 96 13.03 -11.82 -11.12
CA GLN A 96 12.38 -13.00 -10.58
C GLN A 96 13.46 -14.05 -10.33
N LYS A 97 13.54 -14.56 -9.11
CA LYS A 97 14.45 -15.65 -8.77
C LYS A 97 13.73 -16.98 -8.89
N LEU A 98 14.28 -17.86 -9.69
CA LEU A 98 13.90 -19.27 -9.73
C LEU A 98 14.59 -19.99 -8.58
N VAL A 99 13.84 -20.78 -7.82
CA VAL A 99 14.36 -21.56 -6.69
C VAL A 99 14.08 -23.03 -6.90
N TYR A 100 15.05 -23.87 -6.60
CA TYR A 100 15.02 -25.29 -6.85
C TYR A 100 15.14 -26.14 -5.58
N THR A 101 15.59 -25.55 -4.48
CA THR A 101 15.69 -26.22 -3.19
C THR A 101 14.95 -25.44 -2.11
N LEU A 102 14.49 -26.15 -1.06
CA LEU A 102 13.80 -25.49 0.05
C LEU A 102 14.75 -24.55 0.83
N GLN A 103 16.04 -24.88 0.90
CA GLN A 103 17.02 -24.04 1.55
C GLN A 103 17.22 -22.70 0.80
N GLU A 104 17.38 -22.75 -0.52
CA GLU A 104 17.44 -21.54 -1.35
C GLU A 104 16.18 -20.67 -1.20
N ALA A 105 15.02 -21.33 -1.11
CA ALA A 105 13.74 -20.62 -0.93
C ALA A 105 13.70 -19.94 0.43
N GLU A 106 14.10 -20.63 1.49
CA GLU A 106 14.11 -20.08 2.85
C GLU A 106 15.05 -18.89 2.97
N ASP A 107 16.30 -19.03 2.54
CA ASP A 107 17.29 -17.96 2.59
C ASP A 107 16.83 -16.73 1.83
N TYR A 108 16.26 -16.95 0.65
CA TYR A 108 15.80 -15.86 -0.19
C TYR A 108 14.55 -15.17 0.35
N ILE A 109 13.57 -15.92 0.85
CA ILE A 109 12.32 -15.37 1.40
C ILE A 109 12.63 -14.60 2.69
N ARG A 110 13.54 -15.11 3.51
CA ARG A 110 13.98 -14.46 4.74
C ARG A 110 14.67 -13.11 4.46
N ASP A 111 15.62 -13.08 3.53
CA ASP A 111 16.25 -11.84 3.07
C ASP A 111 15.23 -10.86 2.50
N PHE A 112 14.33 -11.34 1.65
CA PHE A 112 13.26 -10.54 1.06
C PHE A 112 12.35 -9.92 2.12
N PHE A 113 11.88 -10.71 3.08
CA PHE A 113 11.01 -10.24 4.16
C PHE A 113 11.73 -9.22 5.05
N THR A 114 12.99 -9.49 5.42
CA THR A 114 13.81 -8.57 6.22
C THR A 114 14.02 -7.23 5.51
N ARG A 115 14.28 -7.24 4.21
CA ARG A 115 14.36 -5.99 3.42
C ARG A 115 13.01 -5.25 3.39
N GLY A 116 11.90 -5.97 3.35
CA GLY A 116 10.57 -5.39 3.48
C GLY A 116 10.37 -4.69 4.82
N LEU A 117 10.85 -5.28 5.93
CA LEU A 117 10.79 -4.66 7.24
C LEU A 117 11.62 -3.37 7.29
N VAL A 118 12.84 -3.37 6.72
CA VAL A 118 13.68 -2.16 6.62
C VAL A 118 12.96 -1.06 5.85
N ILE A 119 12.22 -1.39 4.79
CA ILE A 119 11.42 -0.41 4.06
C ILE A 119 10.36 0.22 4.98
N ILE A 120 9.66 -0.59 5.77
CA ILE A 120 8.62 -0.12 6.67
C ILE A 120 9.22 0.78 7.76
N ASP A 121 10.33 0.35 8.38
CA ASP A 121 10.96 1.08 9.48
C ASP A 121 11.54 2.44 9.06
N ASN A 122 11.86 2.59 7.77
CA ASN A 122 12.31 3.86 7.21
C ASN A 122 11.17 4.75 6.68
N TYR A 123 9.94 4.27 6.73
CA TYR A 123 8.78 5.06 6.42
C TYR A 123 8.43 5.95 7.61
N TYR A 124 7.80 7.13 7.37
CA TYR A 124 7.38 7.96 8.50
C TYR A 124 6.38 7.21 9.40
N ASN A 125 6.04 7.75 10.56
CA ASN A 125 5.29 7.09 11.62
C ASN A 125 3.93 6.54 11.14
N TYR A 126 3.93 5.33 10.58
CA TYR A 126 2.74 4.63 10.10
C TYR A 126 1.85 4.09 11.25
N LEU A 127 2.37 4.11 12.48
CA LEU A 127 1.63 3.70 13.68
C LEU A 127 0.61 4.77 14.10
N ASP A 128 0.87 6.05 13.79
CA ASP A 128 -0.09 7.12 14.00
C ASP A 128 -0.95 7.30 12.73
N GLU A 129 -2.26 7.00 12.86
CA GLU A 129 -3.18 7.10 11.73
C GLU A 129 -3.28 8.54 11.19
N SER A 130 -3.24 9.54 12.08
CA SER A 130 -3.33 10.94 11.66
C SER A 130 -2.11 11.34 10.84
N GLU A 131 -0.93 10.99 11.33
CA GLU A 131 0.33 11.27 10.64
C GLU A 131 0.41 10.53 9.30
N LEU A 132 -0.02 9.26 9.27
CA LEU A 132 -0.12 8.49 8.03
C LEU A 132 -1.02 9.18 6.99
N LEU A 133 -2.20 9.65 7.40
CA LEU A 133 -3.14 10.30 6.50
C LEU A 133 -2.66 11.68 6.06
N ASP A 134 -2.00 12.43 6.95
CA ASP A 134 -1.46 13.76 6.64
C ASP A 134 -0.29 13.70 5.66
N ASN A 135 0.50 12.63 5.71
CA ASN A 135 1.66 12.42 4.84
C ASN A 135 1.37 11.49 3.65
N MET A 136 0.10 11.27 3.30
CA MET A 136 -0.26 10.45 2.14
C MET A 136 0.39 11.00 0.87
N PRO A 137 1.19 10.19 0.15
CA PRO A 137 1.88 10.65 -1.05
C PRO A 137 0.93 11.03 -2.20
N ILE A 138 1.31 12.06 -2.96
CA ILE A 138 0.52 12.60 -4.07
C ILE A 138 0.69 11.75 -5.33
N ASP A 139 1.93 11.36 -5.64
CA ASP A 139 2.32 10.74 -6.91
C ASP A 139 2.68 9.25 -6.75
N LEU A 140 1.76 8.44 -6.23
CA LEU A 140 1.96 7.00 -6.17
C LEU A 140 1.52 6.30 -7.45
N GLU A 141 2.28 5.29 -7.88
CA GLU A 141 1.91 4.44 -9.01
C GLU A 141 0.51 3.83 -8.86
N GLY A 142 -0.21 3.76 -9.95
CA GLY A 142 -1.50 3.11 -10.08
C GLY A 142 -2.68 4.07 -9.92
N ASN A 143 -3.00 4.47 -8.71
CA ASN A 143 -4.16 5.34 -8.44
C ASN A 143 -3.71 6.76 -8.06
N VAL A 144 -2.92 7.40 -8.95
CA VAL A 144 -2.32 8.71 -8.71
C VAL A 144 -3.35 9.73 -8.21
N GLY A 145 -3.13 10.21 -7.01
CA GLY A 145 -3.94 11.20 -6.33
C GLY A 145 -5.21 10.71 -5.66
N VAL A 146 -5.69 9.49 -5.92
CA VAL A 146 -6.92 8.97 -5.31
C VAL A 146 -6.76 8.85 -3.80
N GLY A 147 -5.76 8.11 -3.35
CA GLY A 147 -5.48 7.94 -1.91
C GLY A 147 -5.22 9.27 -1.21
N TYR A 148 -4.48 10.17 -1.86
CA TYR A 148 -4.23 11.53 -1.36
C TYR A 148 -5.53 12.31 -1.15
N CYS A 149 -6.39 12.41 -2.16
CA CYS A 149 -7.67 13.11 -2.02
C CYS A 149 -8.57 12.49 -0.95
N LEU A 150 -8.65 11.16 -0.90
CA LEU A 150 -9.45 10.47 0.11
C LEU A 150 -8.92 10.73 1.53
N SER A 151 -7.59 10.76 1.71
CA SER A 151 -6.99 11.11 3.01
C SER A 151 -7.32 12.54 3.43
N ARG A 152 -7.26 13.51 2.50
CA ARG A 152 -7.65 14.91 2.77
C ARG A 152 -9.12 15.01 3.19
N ILE A 153 -10.03 14.30 2.52
CA ILE A 153 -11.45 14.26 2.87
C ILE A 153 -11.64 13.68 4.29
N ILE A 154 -10.96 12.59 4.62
CA ILE A 154 -11.01 11.96 5.95
C ILE A 154 -10.48 12.91 7.03
N ARG A 155 -9.46 13.70 6.71
CA ARG A 155 -8.90 14.73 7.60
C ARG A 155 -9.70 16.03 7.60
N HIS A 156 -10.81 16.08 6.88
CA HIS A 156 -11.69 17.26 6.73
C HIS A 156 -11.02 18.46 6.04
N ASP A 157 -9.90 18.20 5.34
CA ASP A 157 -9.18 19.19 4.54
C ASP A 157 -9.73 19.20 3.11
N PHE A 158 -10.99 19.63 2.99
CA PHE A 158 -11.70 19.67 1.71
C PHE A 158 -11.09 20.70 0.74
N GLU A 159 -10.49 21.76 1.28
CA GLU A 159 -9.85 22.78 0.44
C GLU A 159 -8.66 22.19 -0.33
N THR A 160 -7.77 21.48 0.35
CA THR A 160 -6.63 20.82 -0.30
C THR A 160 -7.08 19.74 -1.28
N ALA A 161 -8.10 18.95 -0.92
CA ALA A 161 -8.68 17.97 -1.85
C ALA A 161 -9.23 18.65 -3.11
N ARG A 162 -9.89 19.79 -2.99
CA ARG A 162 -10.43 20.57 -4.11
C ARG A 162 -9.33 21.17 -4.98
N LYS A 163 -8.30 21.79 -4.37
CA LYS A 163 -7.12 22.33 -5.09
C LYS A 163 -6.45 21.24 -5.92
N TYR A 164 -6.26 20.07 -5.33
CA TYR A 164 -5.70 18.94 -6.07
C TYR A 164 -6.58 18.54 -7.25
N ALA A 165 -7.88 18.33 -7.00
CA ALA A 165 -8.82 17.91 -8.04
C ALA A 165 -8.97 18.94 -9.18
N ASN A 166 -8.75 20.24 -8.89
CA ASN A 166 -8.80 21.34 -9.87
C ASN A 166 -7.48 21.62 -10.59
N ASP A 167 -6.46 20.77 -10.46
CA ASP A 167 -5.12 20.97 -11.05
C ASP A 167 -4.34 22.19 -10.50
N GLU A 168 -4.74 22.72 -9.36
CA GLU A 168 -3.99 23.77 -8.67
C GLU A 168 -2.74 23.22 -7.97
N ILE A 169 -2.77 21.92 -7.62
CA ILE A 169 -1.60 21.16 -7.17
C ILE A 169 -1.15 20.26 -8.32
N LYS A 170 0.06 20.52 -8.83
CA LYS A 170 0.63 19.77 -9.95
C LYS A 170 1.19 18.42 -9.50
N THR A 171 1.05 17.42 -10.34
CA THR A 171 1.60 16.08 -10.19
C THR A 171 2.53 15.76 -11.34
N ILE A 172 3.50 14.88 -11.12
CA ILE A 172 4.43 14.41 -12.16
C ILE A 172 3.70 13.50 -13.13
N GLN A 173 2.81 12.66 -12.62
CA GLN A 173 2.02 11.73 -13.41
C GLN A 173 0.60 12.24 -13.64
N PRO A 174 -0.07 11.81 -14.72
CA PRO A 174 -1.48 12.12 -14.94
C PRO A 174 -2.33 11.58 -13.78
N LYS A 175 -3.26 12.39 -13.32
CA LYS A 175 -4.21 11.99 -12.26
C LYS A 175 -5.09 10.84 -12.73
N HIS A 176 -5.44 9.97 -11.79
CA HIS A 176 -6.37 8.90 -12.05
C HIS A 176 -7.78 9.47 -12.36
N PRO A 177 -8.54 8.90 -13.32
CA PRO A 177 -9.88 9.40 -13.68
C PRO A 177 -10.87 9.51 -12.51
N TRP A 178 -10.69 8.70 -11.46
CA TRP A 178 -11.53 8.78 -10.25
C TRP A 178 -11.39 10.11 -9.48
N VAL A 179 -10.35 10.90 -9.74
CA VAL A 179 -10.20 12.23 -9.13
C VAL A 179 -11.35 13.16 -9.55
N GLU A 180 -11.85 13.05 -10.78
CA GLU A 180 -13.03 13.81 -11.23
C GLU A 180 -14.32 13.38 -10.48
N GLN A 181 -14.45 12.10 -10.18
CA GLN A 181 -15.59 11.61 -9.38
C GLN A 181 -15.47 12.09 -7.92
N ILE A 182 -14.26 12.13 -7.36
CA ILE A 182 -14.03 12.72 -6.04
C ILE A 182 -14.43 14.19 -6.05
N LYS A 183 -13.95 14.97 -7.04
CA LYS A 183 -14.25 16.38 -7.22
C LYS A 183 -15.75 16.68 -7.18
N SER A 184 -16.53 15.93 -7.96
CA SER A 184 -17.99 16.08 -7.99
C SER A 184 -18.68 15.68 -6.69
N SER A 185 -18.05 14.85 -5.86
CA SER A 185 -18.59 14.38 -4.59
C SER A 185 -18.19 15.24 -3.38
N LEU A 186 -17.20 16.13 -3.51
CA LEU A 186 -16.72 16.98 -2.41
C LEU A 186 -17.84 17.76 -1.70
N PRO A 187 -18.77 18.45 -2.39
CA PRO A 187 -19.83 19.19 -1.72
C PRO A 187 -20.71 18.30 -0.83
N ILE A 188 -20.94 17.06 -1.24
CA ILE A 188 -21.74 16.09 -0.50
C ILE A 188 -21.04 15.69 0.81
N PHE A 189 -19.73 15.49 0.77
CA PHE A 189 -18.94 15.15 1.96
C PHE A 189 -18.81 16.36 2.91
N GLU A 190 -18.65 17.56 2.39
CA GLU A 190 -18.65 18.79 3.18
C GLU A 190 -19.97 18.97 3.93
N GLU A 191 -21.08 18.85 3.22
CA GLU A 191 -22.42 18.96 3.82
C GLU A 191 -22.67 17.88 4.87
N LYS A 192 -22.28 16.62 4.55
CA LYS A 192 -22.39 15.51 5.50
C LYS A 192 -21.57 15.79 6.77
N TYR A 193 -20.32 16.24 6.61
CA TYR A 193 -19.45 16.56 7.74
C TYR A 193 -20.03 17.68 8.61
N GLN A 194 -20.56 18.75 8.00
CA GLN A 194 -21.20 19.85 8.73
C GLN A 194 -22.42 19.36 9.54
N LYS A 195 -23.18 18.40 9.05
CA LYS A 195 -24.37 17.85 9.72
C LYS A 195 -24.05 16.81 10.78
N THR A 196 -23.02 15.99 10.60
CA THR A 196 -22.79 14.79 11.41
C THR A 196 -21.44 14.75 12.12
N GLY A 197 -20.51 15.65 11.77
CA GLY A 197 -19.11 15.60 12.24
C GLY A 197 -18.28 14.47 11.61
N SER A 198 -18.79 13.76 10.60
CA SER A 198 -18.09 12.66 9.94
C SER A 198 -18.40 12.59 8.44
N VAL A 199 -17.41 12.19 7.66
CA VAL A 199 -17.56 11.89 6.23
C VAL A 199 -17.90 10.42 5.96
N LEU A 200 -17.73 9.52 6.95
CA LEU A 200 -17.92 8.07 6.83
C LEU A 200 -19.25 7.60 7.41
#